data_8a036ae931fff0ac19afe964041a392f
#
_entry.id   8a036ae931fff0ac19afe964041a392f
#
_cell.length_a   1.000
_cell.length_b   1.000
_cell.length_c   1.000
_cell.angle_alpha   90.00
_cell.angle_beta   90.00
_cell.angle_gamma   90.00
#
_symmetry.space_group_name_H-M   'P 1'
#
loop_
_entity.id
_entity.type
_entity.pdbx_description
1 polymer ?
#
loop_
_entity_poly.entity_id
_entity_poly.type
_entity_poly.pdbx_seq_one_letter_code
_entity_poly.pdbx_strand_id
1 'polypeptide(L)'
;MSKAAILRRLEPIFRNVLDPDLVLTEDLDASRIPLWDSLNHIILVVEIEMQLGVTLSTDEIAHLNNVGEMVALLESKGVSG
;
A
#
# COMPACT_ATOMS: atom_id res chain seq x y z
N MET A 1 -13.75 -9.30 7.82
CA MET A 1 -12.46 -8.68 7.52
C MET A 1 -12.56 -7.20 7.47
N SER A 2 -11.59 -6.54 8.01
CA SER A 2 -11.64 -5.11 8.23
C SER A 2 -10.59 -4.42 7.38
N LYS A 3 -11.00 -3.36 6.66
CA LYS A 3 -10.05 -2.51 5.96
C LYS A 3 -9.05 -1.88 6.92
N ALA A 4 -9.48 -1.58 8.14
CA ALA A 4 -8.59 -1.05 9.17
C ALA A 4 -7.48 -2.05 9.54
N ALA A 5 -7.78 -3.34 9.55
CA ALA A 5 -6.76 -4.35 9.82
C ALA A 5 -5.73 -4.45 8.69
N ILE A 6 -6.18 -4.35 7.44
CA ILE A 6 -5.28 -4.31 6.29
C ILE A 6 -4.41 -3.04 6.36
N LEU A 7 -5.00 -1.91 6.68
CA LEU A 7 -4.30 -0.64 6.83
C LEU A 7 -3.19 -0.75 7.88
N ARG A 8 -3.44 -1.41 8.99
CA ARG A 8 -2.43 -1.63 10.03
C ARG A 8 -1.27 -2.48 9.54
N ARG A 9 -1.54 -3.44 8.68
CA ARG A 9 -0.47 -4.27 8.10
C ARG A 9 0.35 -3.50 7.08
N LEU A 10 -0.25 -2.55 6.37
CA LEU A 10 0.43 -1.72 5.39
C LEU A 10 1.30 -0.65 6.03
N GLU A 11 0.90 -0.12 7.18
CA GLU A 11 1.60 1.01 7.80
C GLU A 11 3.08 0.76 8.03
N PRO A 12 3.51 -0.37 8.61
CA PRO A 12 4.95 -0.61 8.78
C PRO A 12 5.69 -0.71 7.44
N ILE A 13 5.03 -1.22 6.40
CA ILE A 13 5.63 -1.31 5.07
C ILE A 13 5.85 0.09 4.50
N PHE A 14 4.83 0.94 4.57
CA PHE A 14 4.93 2.33 4.12
C PHE A 14 6.00 3.11 4.89
N ARG A 15 6.06 2.91 6.20
CA ARG A 15 7.06 3.57 7.05
C ARG A 15 8.48 3.13 6.70
N ASN A 16 8.64 1.87 6.37
CA ASN A 16 9.94 1.31 6.05
C ASN A 16 10.46 1.80 4.68
N VAL A 17 9.56 1.95 3.73
CA VAL A 17 9.92 2.34 2.35
C VAL A 17 9.95 3.85 2.17
N LEU A 18 9.03 4.57 2.79
CA LEU A 18 8.84 6.00 2.55
C LEU A 18 9.33 6.85 3.73
N ASP A 19 8.63 6.86 4.83
CA ASP A 19 8.89 7.76 5.94
C ASP A 19 8.58 7.04 7.27
N PRO A 20 9.55 6.96 8.18
CA PRO A 20 9.33 6.25 9.45
C PRO A 20 8.28 6.89 10.35
N ASP A 21 7.96 8.15 10.13
CA ASP A 21 6.96 8.87 10.94
C ASP A 21 5.58 8.93 10.26
N LEU A 22 5.42 8.24 9.13
CA LEU A 22 4.18 8.26 8.37
C LEU A 22 3.01 7.71 9.17
N VAL A 23 1.89 8.43 9.14
CA VAL A 23 0.60 7.95 9.64
C VAL A 23 -0.24 7.59 8.42
N LEU A 24 -0.56 6.30 8.29
CA LEU A 24 -1.26 5.80 7.12
C LEU A 24 -2.76 5.95 7.26
N THR A 25 -3.37 6.65 6.30
CA THR A 25 -4.83 6.83 6.22
C THR A 25 -5.29 6.47 4.82
N GLU A 26 -6.59 6.16 4.66
CA GLU A 26 -7.12 5.74 3.37
C GLU A 26 -7.12 6.84 2.32
N ASP A 27 -7.19 8.09 2.73
CA ASP A 27 -7.18 9.24 1.82
C ASP A 27 -5.79 9.70 1.42
N LEU A 28 -4.76 9.07 1.96
CA LEU A 28 -3.38 9.42 1.67
C LEU A 28 -3.01 9.02 0.24
N ASP A 29 -2.35 9.90 -0.48
CA ASP A 29 -1.88 9.63 -1.84
C ASP A 29 -0.46 10.14 -2.04
N ALA A 30 0.10 9.83 -3.22
CA ALA A 30 1.48 10.17 -3.53
C ALA A 30 1.72 11.69 -3.61
N SER A 31 0.69 12.47 -3.87
CA SER A 31 0.84 13.93 -3.96
C SER A 31 1.17 14.57 -2.62
N ARG A 32 0.87 13.88 -1.53
CA ARG A 32 1.11 14.38 -0.17
C ARG A 32 2.42 13.89 0.43
N ILE A 33 3.07 12.93 -0.22
CA ILE A 33 4.30 12.33 0.29
C ILE A 33 5.38 12.47 -0.78
N PRO A 34 6.34 13.40 -0.59
CA PRO A 34 7.37 13.63 -1.60
C PRO A 34 8.19 12.38 -1.94
N LEU A 35 8.39 11.48 -0.98
CA LEU A 35 9.17 10.26 -1.19
C LEU A 35 8.40 9.18 -1.95
N TRP A 36 7.11 9.32 -2.11
CA TRP A 36 6.29 8.33 -2.83
C TRP A 36 6.30 8.67 -4.33
N ASP A 37 7.42 8.40 -4.96
CA ASP A 37 7.60 8.56 -6.41
C ASP A 37 7.45 7.22 -7.12
N SER A 38 7.68 7.21 -8.43
CA SER A 38 7.49 6.00 -9.24
C SER A 38 8.39 4.86 -8.80
N LEU A 39 9.65 5.15 -8.47
CA LEU A 39 10.59 4.13 -8.03
C LEU A 39 10.17 3.55 -6.67
N ASN A 40 9.87 4.42 -5.72
CA ASN A 40 9.47 3.97 -4.39
C ASN A 40 8.11 3.28 -4.40
N HIS A 41 7.24 3.64 -5.34
CA HIS A 41 5.97 2.94 -5.54
C HIS A 41 6.20 1.47 -5.90
N ILE A 42 7.14 1.20 -6.80
CA ILE A 42 7.48 -0.17 -7.19
C ILE A 42 8.08 -0.93 -6.01
N ILE A 43 8.98 -0.30 -5.27
CA ILE A 43 9.58 -0.92 -4.07
C ILE A 43 8.49 -1.25 -3.05
N LEU A 44 7.58 -0.31 -2.83
CA LEU A 44 6.46 -0.48 -1.91
C LEU A 44 5.59 -1.68 -2.31
N VAL A 45 5.27 -1.79 -3.60
CA VAL A 45 4.46 -2.90 -4.12
C VAL A 45 5.17 -4.23 -3.92
N VAL A 46 6.47 -4.30 -4.19
CA VAL A 46 7.25 -5.53 -3.99
C VAL A 46 7.21 -5.95 -2.51
N GLU A 47 7.38 -5.01 -1.60
CA GLU A 47 7.31 -5.30 -0.17
C GLU A 47 5.91 -5.80 0.23
N ILE A 48 4.87 -5.18 -0.31
CA ILE A 48 3.49 -5.61 -0.04
C ILE A 48 3.27 -7.04 -0.52
N GLU A 49 3.73 -7.35 -1.72
CA GLU A 49 3.60 -8.71 -2.27
C GLU A 49 4.31 -9.74 -1.38
N MET A 50 5.49 -9.41 -0.92
CA MET A 50 6.29 -10.31 -0.08
C MET A 50 5.67 -10.47 1.31
N GLN A 51 5.26 -9.38 1.93
CA GLN A 51 4.77 -9.39 3.31
C GLN A 51 3.36 -9.98 3.42
N LEU A 52 2.52 -9.74 2.43
CA LEU A 52 1.12 -10.17 2.47
C LEU A 52 0.87 -11.44 1.64
N GLY A 53 1.86 -11.90 0.88
CA GLY A 53 1.74 -13.11 0.09
C GLY A 53 0.75 -12.98 -1.07
N VAL A 54 0.69 -11.82 -1.71
CA VAL A 54 -0.20 -11.56 -2.84
C VAL A 54 0.60 -11.25 -4.09
N THR A 55 -0.04 -11.35 -5.25
CA THR A 55 0.55 -10.96 -6.54
C THR A 55 -0.31 -9.85 -7.15
N LEU A 56 0.33 -8.76 -7.51
CA LEU A 56 -0.33 -7.62 -8.15
C LEU A 56 0.11 -7.54 -9.61
N SER A 57 -0.85 -7.38 -10.52
CA SER A 57 -0.54 -7.20 -11.93
C SER A 57 -0.06 -5.77 -12.21
N THR A 58 0.60 -5.58 -13.36
CA THR A 58 1.04 -4.25 -13.79
C THR A 58 -0.13 -3.27 -13.88
N ASP A 59 -1.27 -3.72 -14.40
CA ASP A 59 -2.46 -2.87 -14.50
C ASP A 59 -2.98 -2.48 -13.12
N GLU A 60 -2.99 -3.41 -12.18
CA GLU A 60 -3.43 -3.13 -10.82
C GLU A 60 -2.52 -2.11 -10.14
N ILE A 61 -1.21 -2.27 -10.32
CA ILE A 61 -0.22 -1.34 -9.77
C ILE A 61 -0.42 0.07 -10.34
N ALA A 62 -0.65 0.15 -11.64
CA ALA A 62 -0.82 1.44 -12.33
C ALA A 62 -2.06 2.21 -11.88
N HIS A 63 -3.07 1.51 -11.37
CA HIS A 63 -4.33 2.13 -10.96
C HIS A 63 -4.41 2.42 -9.46
N LEU A 64 -3.33 2.23 -8.72
CA LEU A 64 -3.28 2.52 -7.28
C LEU A 64 -3.00 4.00 -7.06
N ASN A 65 -4.05 4.79 -6.96
CA ASN A 65 -3.92 6.24 -6.83
C ASN A 65 -3.84 6.72 -5.37
N ASN A 66 -4.36 5.94 -4.44
CA ASN A 66 -4.30 6.27 -3.02
C ASN A 66 -4.31 5.00 -2.17
N VAL A 67 -4.13 5.18 -0.87
CA VAL A 67 -4.08 4.06 0.08
C VAL A 67 -5.42 3.32 0.14
N GLY A 68 -6.53 4.04 0.06
CA GLY A 68 -7.86 3.41 0.07
C GLY A 68 -8.05 2.43 -1.08
N GLU A 69 -7.60 2.80 -2.27
CA GLU A 69 -7.67 1.90 -3.42
C GLU A 69 -6.79 0.67 -3.22
N MET A 70 -5.62 0.85 -2.62
CA MET A 70 -4.72 -0.27 -2.30
C MET A 70 -5.36 -1.22 -1.29
N VAL A 71 -5.97 -0.70 -0.24
CA VAL A 71 -6.67 -1.50 0.77
C VAL A 71 -7.82 -2.27 0.12
N ALA A 72 -8.60 -1.61 -0.72
CA ALA A 72 -9.73 -2.25 -1.41
C ALA A 72 -9.24 -3.38 -2.33
N LEU A 73 -8.16 -3.15 -3.06
CA LEU A 73 -7.58 -4.16 -3.93
C LEU A 73 -7.11 -5.37 -3.13
N LEU A 74 -6.40 -5.15 -2.05
CA LEU A 74 -5.90 -6.24 -1.21
C LEU A 74 -7.04 -7.03 -0.58
N GLU A 75 -8.10 -6.34 -0.16
CA GLU A 75 -9.28 -7.00 0.37
C GLU A 75 -9.92 -7.90 -0.71
N SER A 76 -9.99 -7.41 -1.94
CA SER A 76 -10.56 -8.18 -3.05
C SER A 76 -9.72 -9.41 -3.39
N LYS A 77 -8.46 -9.42 -3.05
CA LYS A 77 -7.56 -10.55 -3.27
C LYS A 77 -7.53 -11.52 -2.09
N GLY A 78 -8.36 -11.29 -1.09
CA GLY A 78 -8.48 -12.19 0.05
C GLY A 78 -7.50 -11.92 1.18
N VAL A 79 -6.82 -10.78 1.17
CA VAL A 79 -5.93 -10.42 2.27
C VAL A 79 -6.76 -10.09 3.50
N SER A 80 -6.40 -10.67 4.64
CA SER A 80 -7.00 -10.35 5.92
C SER A 80 -5.97 -9.65 6.81
N GLY A 81 -6.47 -8.83 7.67
CA GLY A 81 -5.62 -8.07 8.59
C GLY A 81 -4.93 -8.90 9.65
#